data_0f252468303cbd2cdb1731e69f5aeddd
#
_entry.id   0f252468303cbd2cdb1731e69f5aeddd
#
_cell.length_a   1.000
_cell.length_b   1.000
_cell.length_c   1.000
_cell.angle_alpha   90.00
_cell.angle_beta   90.00
_cell.angle_gamma   90.00
#
_symmetry.space_group_name_H-M   'P 1'
#
loop_
_entity.id
_entity.type
_entity.pdbx_description
1 polymer ?
#
loop_
_entity_poly.entity_id
_entity_poly.type
_entity_poly.pdbx_seq_one_letter_code
_entity_poly.pdbx_strand_id
1 'polypeptide(L)'
;MDSCREKKTRDMNRETGTKILLIGSFAASLVLPTLVYPAVRSHLDQQNYENRELASFPELSAANFDNIPTEFEAYYNDHVPFKNLFVKAKTKLDLELLNESSISDVTVGKENWLFYTVSEDGEDALADYQRTNLYTADEKTALADAITSVNEKMKERGIRFVMFEAPNKESVYAEYMPDSVRVYGSESRLDAALPELAAQGLPVYDMKPELLKEADTYQLYYKYDTHWNQIGSFIGSQQIAQTLLGTSTPLSAVSIEAAGPASGDLARMLNMAAEYSDDTEYVIQNYLPEVTATTVDMNEDNSFAVFESDSPNDKTLLVVGDSFSQNLKYFMPKLYRKTVFATFDTYTEALLDEYQPDDFVYLTVERNQELFEDVETVVWRDEVPEKDG
;
A
#
# COMPACT_ATOMS: atom_id res chain seq x y z
N MET A 1 -20.08 73.26 -4.41
CA MET A 1 -20.12 72.24 -5.44
C MET A 1 -18.76 71.58 -5.69
N ASP A 2 -17.65 72.27 -5.54
CA ASP A 2 -16.29 71.74 -5.79
C ASP A 2 -15.85 70.64 -4.83
N SER A 3 -16.13 70.80 -3.51
CA SER A 3 -15.73 69.78 -2.50
C SER A 3 -16.35 68.41 -2.71
N CYS A 4 -17.58 68.33 -3.25
CA CYS A 4 -18.29 67.08 -3.51
C CYS A 4 -17.72 66.36 -4.74
N ARG A 5 -17.23 67.13 -5.72
CA ARG A 5 -16.63 66.69 -6.96
C ARG A 5 -15.23 66.14 -6.72
N GLU A 6 -14.45 66.83 -5.92
CA GLU A 6 -13.10 66.37 -5.47
C GLU A 6 -13.14 65.09 -4.68
N LYS A 7 -14.11 64.94 -3.76
CA LYS A 7 -14.29 63.72 -2.99
C LYS A 7 -14.64 62.53 -3.87
N LYS A 8 -15.56 62.71 -4.81
CA LYS A 8 -15.98 61.67 -5.78
C LYS A 8 -14.83 61.23 -6.70
N THR A 9 -14.00 62.18 -7.16
CA THR A 9 -12.82 61.88 -7.98
C THR A 9 -11.75 61.13 -7.16
N ARG A 10 -11.56 61.50 -5.91
CA ARG A 10 -10.60 60.81 -4.99
C ARG A 10 -11.05 59.42 -4.66
N ASP A 11 -12.35 59.16 -4.41
CA ASP A 11 -12.92 57.85 -4.15
C ASP A 11 -12.85 56.96 -5.40
N MET A 12 -13.11 57.49 -6.58
CA MET A 12 -12.99 56.78 -7.85
C MET A 12 -11.54 56.40 -8.20
N ASN A 13 -10.57 57.27 -7.90
CA ASN A 13 -9.15 56.98 -8.08
C ASN A 13 -8.64 55.93 -7.08
N ARG A 14 -9.18 55.92 -5.86
CA ARG A 14 -8.85 54.93 -4.84
C ARG A 14 -9.42 53.56 -5.22
N GLU A 15 -10.64 53.50 -5.72
CA GLU A 15 -11.29 52.27 -6.20
C GLU A 15 -10.54 51.70 -7.43
N THR A 16 -10.16 52.55 -8.37
CA THR A 16 -9.36 52.16 -9.53
C THR A 16 -7.97 51.64 -9.13
N GLY A 17 -7.30 52.34 -8.17
CA GLY A 17 -6.02 51.90 -7.61
C GLY A 17 -6.13 50.53 -6.92
N THR A 18 -7.17 50.30 -6.16
CA THR A 18 -7.43 48.98 -5.51
C THR A 18 -7.67 47.87 -6.55
N LYS A 19 -8.42 48.13 -7.62
CA LYS A 19 -8.64 47.16 -8.71
C LYS A 19 -7.34 46.82 -9.43
N ILE A 20 -6.51 47.83 -9.74
CA ILE A 20 -5.22 47.62 -10.39
C ILE A 20 -4.28 46.79 -9.47
N LEU A 21 -4.26 47.06 -8.18
CA LEU A 21 -3.46 46.32 -7.20
C LEU A 21 -3.94 44.85 -7.16
N LEU A 22 -5.24 44.60 -7.08
CA LEU A 22 -5.82 43.24 -7.07
C LEU A 22 -5.49 42.48 -8.36
N ILE A 23 -5.67 43.10 -9.51
CA ILE A 23 -5.34 42.47 -10.81
C ILE A 23 -3.84 42.22 -10.90
N GLY A 24 -3.02 43.19 -10.50
CA GLY A 24 -1.56 43.06 -10.50
C GLY A 24 -1.08 41.95 -9.55
N SER A 25 -1.61 41.89 -8.34
CA SER A 25 -1.27 40.84 -7.38
C SER A 25 -1.71 39.45 -7.86
N PHE A 26 -2.91 39.34 -8.44
CA PHE A 26 -3.39 38.10 -9.04
C PHE A 26 -2.51 37.67 -10.24
N ALA A 27 -2.22 38.57 -11.18
CA ALA A 27 -1.32 38.28 -12.29
C ALA A 27 0.10 37.87 -11.80
N ALA A 28 0.61 38.57 -10.80
CA ALA A 28 1.89 38.24 -10.18
C ALA A 28 1.88 36.85 -9.51
N SER A 29 0.81 36.49 -8.83
CA SER A 29 0.70 35.16 -8.22
C SER A 29 0.70 34.00 -9.22
N LEU A 30 0.24 34.23 -10.45
CA LEU A 30 0.27 33.25 -11.53
C LEU A 30 1.64 33.18 -12.24
N VAL A 31 2.30 34.32 -12.42
CA VAL A 31 3.51 34.38 -13.26
C VAL A 31 4.80 34.24 -12.45
N LEU A 32 4.88 34.84 -11.26
CA LEU A 32 6.11 34.82 -10.46
C LEU A 32 6.59 33.41 -10.10
N PRO A 33 5.75 32.46 -9.71
CA PRO A 33 6.22 31.11 -9.41
C PRO A 33 6.97 30.49 -10.58
N THR A 34 6.42 30.59 -11.80
CA THR A 34 7.03 30.04 -13.00
C THR A 34 8.35 30.71 -13.36
N LEU A 35 8.47 32.02 -13.13
CA LEU A 35 9.71 32.78 -13.42
C LEU A 35 10.82 32.53 -12.38
N VAL A 36 10.45 32.35 -11.12
CA VAL A 36 11.42 32.18 -10.00
C VAL A 36 11.87 30.71 -9.90
N TYR A 37 11.00 29.77 -10.20
CA TYR A 37 11.25 28.33 -10.01
C TYR A 37 12.57 27.84 -10.63
N PRO A 38 12.93 28.16 -11.90
CA PRO A 38 14.18 27.71 -12.49
C PRO A 38 15.44 28.12 -11.72
N ALA A 39 15.39 29.26 -11.02
CA ALA A 39 16.52 29.78 -10.26
C ALA A 39 16.68 29.11 -8.87
N VAL A 40 15.59 28.56 -8.32
CA VAL A 40 15.59 28.01 -6.95
C VAL A 40 15.36 26.50 -6.91
N ARG A 41 14.96 25.86 -8.01
CA ARG A 41 14.56 24.45 -8.06
C ARG A 41 15.60 23.48 -7.47
N SER A 42 16.90 23.81 -7.61
CA SER A 42 17.98 22.97 -7.09
C SER A 42 18.07 22.95 -5.56
N HIS A 43 17.36 23.87 -4.88
CA HIS A 43 17.29 23.98 -3.42
C HIS A 43 15.92 23.52 -2.89
N LEU A 44 15.02 23.13 -3.79
CA LEU A 44 13.70 22.64 -3.44
C LEU A 44 13.68 21.11 -3.53
N ASP A 45 12.83 20.51 -2.72
CA ASP A 45 12.55 19.10 -2.81
C ASP A 45 11.87 18.79 -4.14
N GLN A 46 12.49 17.89 -4.93
CA GLN A 46 12.05 17.46 -6.25
C GLN A 46 11.61 15.98 -6.24
N GLN A 47 11.55 15.37 -5.07
CA GLN A 47 11.17 13.96 -4.97
C GLN A 47 9.72 13.76 -5.42
N ASN A 48 9.48 12.69 -6.17
CA ASN A 48 8.12 12.24 -6.45
C ASN A 48 7.55 11.55 -5.19
N TYR A 49 6.48 12.11 -4.65
CA TYR A 49 5.75 11.58 -3.49
C TYR A 49 4.45 10.88 -3.90
N GLU A 50 4.09 10.95 -5.21
CA GLU A 50 2.95 10.24 -5.75
C GLU A 50 3.38 8.80 -6.07
N ASN A 51 2.55 7.84 -5.75
CA ASN A 51 2.87 6.43 -5.97
C ASN A 51 2.64 6.00 -7.43
N ARG A 52 2.96 6.89 -8.38
CA ARG A 52 2.83 6.70 -9.82
C ARG A 52 3.97 7.36 -10.59
N GLU A 53 4.17 6.98 -11.83
CA GLU A 53 5.05 7.69 -12.73
C GLU A 53 4.47 9.05 -13.13
N LEU A 54 5.33 10.08 -13.16
CA LEU A 54 4.93 11.41 -13.57
C LEU A 54 4.89 11.49 -15.11
N ALA A 55 3.90 12.21 -15.63
CA ALA A 55 3.73 12.40 -17.06
C ALA A 55 4.98 13.02 -17.71
N SER A 56 5.45 12.44 -18.79
CA SER A 56 6.56 12.97 -19.59
C SER A 56 6.11 14.15 -20.46
N PHE A 57 7.06 15.00 -20.88
CA PHE A 57 6.74 16.08 -21.83
C PHE A 57 6.26 15.48 -23.16
N PRO A 58 5.13 15.96 -23.73
CA PRO A 58 4.54 15.38 -24.94
C PRO A 58 5.49 15.42 -26.12
N GLU A 59 5.46 14.37 -26.93
CA GLU A 59 6.20 14.32 -28.18
C GLU A 59 5.56 15.27 -29.22
N LEU A 60 6.34 16.27 -29.61
CA LEU A 60 5.88 17.28 -30.59
C LEU A 60 6.01 16.73 -32.03
N SER A 61 5.04 15.93 -32.44
CA SER A 61 4.99 15.35 -33.77
C SER A 61 3.63 15.61 -34.47
N ALA A 62 3.60 15.56 -35.79
CA ALA A 62 2.35 15.67 -36.53
C ALA A 62 1.39 14.49 -36.27
N ALA A 63 1.92 13.33 -35.88
CA ALA A 63 1.14 12.15 -35.55
C ALA A 63 0.46 12.27 -34.18
N ASN A 64 1.06 13.03 -33.24
CA ASN A 64 0.55 13.23 -31.87
C ASN A 64 -0.20 14.56 -31.69
N PHE A 65 -0.44 15.32 -32.75
CA PHE A 65 -0.95 16.69 -32.65
C PHE A 65 -2.27 16.83 -31.89
N ASP A 66 -3.16 15.86 -32.04
CA ASP A 66 -4.48 15.89 -31.38
C ASP A 66 -4.37 15.58 -29.84
N ASN A 67 -3.34 14.86 -29.44
CA ASN A 67 -3.13 14.47 -28.02
C ASN A 67 -2.27 15.48 -27.25
N ILE A 68 -1.47 16.31 -27.93
CA ILE A 68 -0.56 17.29 -27.30
C ILE A 68 -1.25 18.12 -26.20
N PRO A 69 -2.47 18.65 -26.36
CA PRO A 69 -3.10 19.45 -25.31
C PRO A 69 -3.32 18.65 -24.02
N THR A 70 -3.82 17.42 -24.12
CA THR A 70 -4.10 16.54 -22.98
C THR A 70 -2.82 16.07 -22.30
N GLU A 71 -1.83 15.62 -23.08
CA GLU A 71 -0.53 15.20 -22.58
C GLU A 71 0.24 16.36 -21.95
N PHE A 72 0.14 17.58 -22.53
CA PHE A 72 0.76 18.77 -21.94
C PHE A 72 0.07 19.19 -20.64
N GLU A 73 -1.24 19.07 -20.55
CA GLU A 73 -1.99 19.33 -19.32
C GLU A 73 -1.55 18.36 -18.21
N ALA A 74 -1.46 17.06 -18.50
CA ALA A 74 -0.96 16.05 -17.57
C ALA A 74 0.47 16.37 -17.13
N TYR A 75 1.38 16.61 -18.08
CA TYR A 75 2.75 17.01 -17.77
C TYR A 75 2.80 18.28 -16.91
N TYR A 76 2.04 19.32 -17.25
CA TYR A 76 2.04 20.57 -16.48
C TYR A 76 1.53 20.36 -15.05
N ASN A 77 0.47 19.59 -14.88
CA ASN A 77 -0.08 19.28 -13.56
C ASN A 77 0.93 18.54 -12.66
N ASP A 78 1.72 17.66 -13.25
CA ASP A 78 2.76 16.94 -12.55
C ASP A 78 4.00 17.79 -12.20
N HIS A 79 4.29 18.80 -13.04
CA HIS A 79 5.49 19.63 -12.94
C HIS A 79 5.20 21.09 -12.54
N VAL A 80 4.07 21.35 -11.87
CA VAL A 80 3.73 22.70 -11.38
C VAL A 80 4.85 23.23 -10.49
N PRO A 81 5.35 24.47 -10.75
CA PRO A 81 6.36 25.08 -9.91
C PRO A 81 5.95 25.12 -8.43
N PHE A 82 6.86 24.68 -7.54
CA PHE A 82 6.64 24.59 -6.09
C PHE A 82 5.55 23.61 -5.67
N LYS A 83 5.16 22.62 -6.50
CA LYS A 83 4.11 21.65 -6.20
C LYS A 83 4.26 21.06 -4.79
N ASN A 84 5.42 20.46 -4.49
CA ASN A 84 5.67 19.83 -3.18
C ASN A 84 5.54 20.82 -2.01
N LEU A 85 5.99 22.06 -2.18
CA LEU A 85 5.86 23.10 -1.14
C LEU A 85 4.40 23.48 -0.91
N PHE A 86 3.61 23.65 -1.98
CA PHE A 86 2.19 24.00 -1.87
C PHE A 86 1.36 22.82 -1.32
N VAL A 87 1.63 21.60 -1.76
CA VAL A 87 1.00 20.40 -1.22
C VAL A 87 1.28 20.29 0.28
N LYS A 88 2.54 20.37 0.68
CA LYS A 88 2.94 20.32 2.10
C LYS A 88 2.27 21.43 2.93
N ALA A 89 2.27 22.67 2.42
CA ALA A 89 1.65 23.80 3.12
C ALA A 89 0.12 23.61 3.25
N LYS A 90 -0.54 23.10 2.20
CA LYS A 90 -1.97 22.79 2.22
C LYS A 90 -2.24 21.67 3.21
N THR A 91 -1.54 20.55 3.13
CA THR A 91 -1.69 19.41 4.04
C THR A 91 -1.54 19.85 5.50
N LYS A 92 -0.50 20.64 5.79
CA LYS A 92 -0.28 21.15 7.14
C LYS A 92 -1.43 22.05 7.61
N LEU A 93 -1.94 22.91 6.73
CA LEU A 93 -3.06 23.80 7.05
C LEU A 93 -4.35 23.01 7.32
N ASP A 94 -4.63 21.99 6.47
CA ASP A 94 -5.82 21.16 6.60
C ASP A 94 -5.75 20.34 7.90
N LEU A 95 -4.60 19.77 8.23
CA LEU A 95 -4.39 19.05 9.48
C LEU A 95 -4.53 19.94 10.72
N GLU A 96 -3.94 21.13 10.71
CA GLU A 96 -3.96 22.05 11.87
C GLU A 96 -5.31 22.72 12.08
N LEU A 97 -6.07 23.01 11.01
CA LEU A 97 -7.34 23.73 11.09
C LEU A 97 -8.57 22.84 11.01
N LEU A 98 -8.54 21.78 10.19
CA LEU A 98 -9.69 20.95 9.90
C LEU A 98 -9.58 19.57 10.56
N ASN A 99 -8.39 19.18 10.98
CA ASN A 99 -8.06 17.83 11.46
C ASN A 99 -8.44 16.74 10.42
N GLU A 100 -8.29 17.09 9.15
CA GLU A 100 -8.58 16.22 8.00
C GLU A 100 -7.36 16.15 7.08
N SER A 101 -7.15 15.00 6.44
CA SER A 101 -6.16 14.87 5.37
C SER A 101 -6.65 15.55 4.10
N SER A 102 -5.75 16.23 3.40
CA SER A 102 -6.04 16.79 2.07
C SER A 102 -5.83 15.76 0.94
N ILE A 103 -5.35 14.58 1.27
CA ILE A 103 -5.15 13.46 0.35
C ILE A 103 -6.22 12.43 0.68
N SER A 104 -7.05 12.07 -0.30
CA SER A 104 -8.19 11.16 -0.13
C SER A 104 -7.78 9.79 0.41
N ASP A 105 -6.61 9.32 0.00
CA ASP A 105 -6.16 7.95 0.26
C ASP A 105 -5.47 7.78 1.61
N VAL A 106 -5.23 8.89 2.34
CA VAL A 106 -4.59 8.85 3.66
C VAL A 106 -5.49 9.51 4.69
N THR A 107 -5.91 8.75 5.67
CA THR A 107 -6.64 9.23 6.84
C THR A 107 -5.69 9.42 8.02
N VAL A 108 -5.75 10.61 8.64
CA VAL A 108 -5.05 10.88 9.90
C VAL A 108 -5.94 10.48 11.06
N GLY A 109 -5.50 9.48 11.78
CA GLY A 109 -6.19 8.93 12.93
C GLY A 109 -5.78 9.56 14.25
N LYS A 110 -6.28 8.98 15.34
CA LYS A 110 -5.92 9.36 16.70
C LYS A 110 -4.44 9.12 16.96
N GLU A 111 -3.84 9.90 17.85
CA GLU A 111 -2.43 9.81 18.22
C GLU A 111 -1.45 9.87 17.03
N ASN A 112 -1.88 10.54 15.96
CA ASN A 112 -1.14 10.69 14.69
C ASN A 112 -0.90 9.39 13.93
N TRP A 113 -1.66 8.32 14.16
CA TRP A 113 -1.64 7.16 13.29
C TRP A 113 -2.11 7.55 11.88
N LEU A 114 -1.43 7.04 10.87
CA LEU A 114 -1.84 7.22 9.47
C LEU A 114 -2.43 5.90 8.96
N PHE A 115 -3.52 6.00 8.23
CA PHE A 115 -4.22 4.86 7.63
C PHE A 115 -4.36 5.06 6.14
N TYR A 116 -4.22 3.98 5.38
CA TYR A 116 -4.48 3.95 3.95
C TYR A 116 -5.96 3.67 3.75
N THR A 117 -6.69 4.66 3.28
CA THR A 117 -8.14 4.61 3.14
C THR A 117 -8.56 4.84 1.69
N VAL A 118 -7.80 4.24 0.77
CA VAL A 118 -8.13 4.24 -0.66
C VAL A 118 -9.53 3.65 -0.88
N SER A 119 -10.23 4.19 -1.85
CA SER A 119 -11.53 3.72 -2.33
C SER A 119 -11.54 3.87 -3.85
N GLU A 120 -11.02 2.85 -4.53
CA GLU A 120 -10.91 2.75 -5.99
C GLU A 120 -11.40 1.36 -6.44
N ASP A 121 -11.62 1.21 -7.73
CA ASP A 121 -12.01 -0.08 -8.30
C ASP A 121 -10.90 -1.12 -8.04
N GLY A 122 -11.26 -2.25 -7.42
CA GLY A 122 -10.35 -3.35 -7.08
C GLY A 122 -9.61 -3.22 -5.74
N GLU A 123 -9.59 -2.03 -5.12
CA GLU A 123 -8.95 -1.77 -3.82
C GLU A 123 -9.80 -0.78 -3.00
N ASP A 124 -10.47 -1.24 -1.93
CA ASP A 124 -11.35 -0.39 -1.13
C ASP A 124 -11.20 -0.62 0.39
N ALA A 125 -10.08 -0.15 0.94
CA ALA A 125 -9.78 -0.22 2.37
C ALA A 125 -10.81 0.54 3.22
N LEU A 126 -11.35 1.66 2.70
CA LEU A 126 -12.34 2.44 3.42
C LEU A 126 -13.66 1.69 3.56
N ALA A 127 -14.16 1.06 2.50
CA ALA A 127 -15.39 0.28 2.56
C ALA A 127 -15.24 -0.99 3.40
N ASP A 128 -14.07 -1.62 3.39
CA ASP A 128 -13.75 -2.75 4.28
C ASP A 128 -13.86 -2.32 5.75
N TYR A 129 -13.22 -1.21 6.15
CA TYR A 129 -13.33 -0.68 7.50
C TYR A 129 -14.76 -0.26 7.85
N GLN A 130 -15.45 0.41 6.94
CA GLN A 130 -16.84 0.83 7.12
C GLN A 130 -17.85 -0.33 7.06
N ARG A 131 -17.42 -1.51 6.55
CA ARG A 131 -18.22 -2.73 6.41
C ARG A 131 -19.43 -2.53 5.49
N THR A 132 -19.17 -1.91 4.33
CA THR A 132 -20.22 -1.52 3.37
C THR A 132 -20.18 -2.30 2.06
N ASN A 133 -19.11 -3.09 1.82
CA ASN A 133 -18.82 -3.81 0.58
C ASN A 133 -18.93 -5.35 0.71
N LEU A 134 -19.91 -5.84 1.46
CA LEU A 134 -20.08 -7.28 1.65
C LEU A 134 -20.32 -8.01 0.33
N TYR A 135 -19.73 -9.18 0.18
CA TYR A 135 -20.01 -10.08 -0.95
C TYR A 135 -21.47 -10.51 -0.98
N THR A 136 -22.04 -10.49 -2.18
CA THR A 136 -23.31 -11.16 -2.47
C THR A 136 -23.16 -12.69 -2.44
N ALA A 137 -24.25 -13.40 -2.44
CA ALA A 137 -24.23 -14.87 -2.50
C ALA A 137 -23.60 -15.40 -3.81
N ASP A 138 -23.82 -14.69 -4.92
CA ASP A 138 -23.29 -15.09 -6.23
C ASP A 138 -21.76 -14.85 -6.29
N GLU A 139 -21.26 -13.74 -5.77
CA GLU A 139 -19.83 -13.46 -5.66
C GLU A 139 -19.11 -14.47 -4.75
N LYS A 140 -19.68 -14.80 -3.58
CA LYS A 140 -19.13 -15.85 -2.71
C LYS A 140 -19.08 -17.21 -3.40
N THR A 141 -20.09 -17.53 -4.22
CA THR A 141 -20.11 -18.78 -4.99
C THR A 141 -19.02 -18.77 -6.06
N ALA A 142 -18.89 -17.68 -6.82
CA ALA A 142 -17.85 -17.54 -7.84
C ALA A 142 -16.44 -17.66 -7.23
N LEU A 143 -16.21 -17.01 -6.09
CA LEU A 143 -14.96 -17.10 -5.35
C LEU A 143 -14.67 -18.53 -4.86
N ALA A 144 -15.66 -19.22 -4.31
CA ALA A 144 -15.51 -20.61 -3.90
C ALA A 144 -15.17 -21.54 -5.08
N ASP A 145 -15.80 -21.33 -6.22
CA ASP A 145 -15.54 -22.09 -7.45
C ASP A 145 -14.11 -21.82 -7.98
N ALA A 146 -13.67 -20.58 -7.99
CA ALA A 146 -12.31 -20.18 -8.40
C ALA A 146 -11.25 -20.83 -7.51
N ILE A 147 -11.39 -20.72 -6.18
CA ILE A 147 -10.45 -21.30 -5.21
C ILE A 147 -10.45 -22.84 -5.34
N THR A 148 -11.62 -23.46 -5.53
CA THR A 148 -11.74 -24.90 -5.75
C THR A 148 -10.97 -25.32 -6.99
N SER A 149 -11.17 -24.63 -8.12
CA SER A 149 -10.47 -24.89 -9.38
C SER A 149 -8.96 -24.81 -9.24
N VAL A 150 -8.46 -23.76 -8.57
CA VAL A 150 -7.01 -23.60 -8.31
C VAL A 150 -6.50 -24.76 -7.44
N ASN A 151 -7.17 -25.03 -6.33
CA ASN A 151 -6.74 -26.07 -5.39
C ASN A 151 -6.71 -27.47 -6.03
N GLU A 152 -7.70 -27.82 -6.85
CA GLU A 152 -7.74 -29.11 -7.56
C GLU A 152 -6.61 -29.23 -8.58
N LYS A 153 -6.41 -28.21 -9.43
CA LYS A 153 -5.33 -28.18 -10.43
C LYS A 153 -3.95 -28.20 -9.79
N MET A 154 -3.73 -27.49 -8.69
CA MET A 154 -2.47 -27.55 -7.92
C MET A 154 -2.24 -28.94 -7.33
N LYS A 155 -3.28 -29.54 -6.78
CA LYS A 155 -3.21 -30.90 -6.24
C LYS A 155 -2.88 -31.94 -7.31
N GLU A 156 -3.40 -31.81 -8.54
CA GLU A 156 -3.04 -32.66 -9.67
C GLU A 156 -1.56 -32.56 -10.04
N ARG A 157 -0.94 -31.39 -9.83
CA ARG A 157 0.51 -31.17 -9.98
C ARG A 157 1.33 -31.62 -8.75
N GLY A 158 0.68 -32.11 -7.70
CA GLY A 158 1.32 -32.51 -6.44
C GLY A 158 1.71 -31.33 -5.55
N ILE A 159 1.19 -30.13 -5.83
CA ILE A 159 1.46 -28.89 -5.10
C ILE A 159 0.37 -28.67 -4.06
N ARG A 160 0.73 -28.36 -2.81
CA ARG A 160 -0.22 -27.95 -1.79
C ARG A 160 -0.44 -26.44 -1.87
N PHE A 161 -1.64 -26.04 -2.27
CA PHE A 161 -2.06 -24.66 -2.34
C PHE A 161 -2.68 -24.20 -1.01
N VAL A 162 -2.33 -22.99 -0.54
CA VAL A 162 -2.97 -22.30 0.58
C VAL A 162 -3.05 -20.81 0.27
N MET A 163 -4.16 -20.20 0.68
CA MET A 163 -4.44 -18.78 0.51
C MET A 163 -4.57 -18.10 1.86
N PHE A 164 -3.86 -17.01 2.05
CA PHE A 164 -3.84 -16.24 3.29
C PHE A 164 -4.26 -14.80 3.03
N GLU A 165 -5.05 -14.28 3.96
CA GLU A 165 -5.45 -12.88 4.00
C GLU A 165 -4.79 -12.17 5.17
N ALA A 166 -3.94 -11.17 4.85
CA ALA A 166 -3.40 -10.25 5.83
C ALA A 166 -4.40 -9.10 6.06
N PRO A 167 -4.78 -8.78 7.31
CA PRO A 167 -5.74 -7.71 7.55
C PRO A 167 -5.15 -6.34 7.23
N ASN A 168 -6.01 -5.40 6.88
CA ASN A 168 -5.67 -3.99 6.84
C ASN A 168 -5.26 -3.47 8.24
N LYS A 169 -4.46 -2.42 8.28
CA LYS A 169 -4.04 -1.80 9.55
C LYS A 169 -5.24 -1.32 10.38
N GLU A 170 -6.22 -0.70 9.75
CA GLU A 170 -7.47 -0.25 10.38
C GLU A 170 -8.34 -1.39 10.91
N SER A 171 -8.19 -2.60 10.38
CA SER A 171 -8.86 -3.80 10.91
C SER A 171 -8.21 -4.35 12.18
N VAL A 172 -6.93 -4.01 12.42
CA VAL A 172 -6.17 -4.39 13.62
C VAL A 172 -6.17 -3.28 14.67
N TYR A 173 -6.08 -2.02 14.25
CA TYR A 173 -5.95 -0.82 15.08
C TYR A 173 -7.12 0.14 14.91
N ALA A 174 -8.33 -0.41 14.90
CA ALA A 174 -9.59 0.34 14.74
C ALA A 174 -9.77 1.48 15.76
N GLU A 175 -9.20 1.33 16.97
CA GLU A 175 -9.27 2.33 18.04
C GLU A 175 -8.55 3.64 17.69
N TYR A 176 -7.55 3.59 16.79
CA TYR A 176 -6.85 4.78 16.31
C TYR A 176 -7.51 5.43 15.10
N MET A 177 -8.50 4.80 14.48
CA MET A 177 -9.28 5.45 13.43
C MET A 177 -10.06 6.65 14.00
N PRO A 178 -10.23 7.75 13.24
CA PRO A 178 -10.93 8.91 13.72
C PRO A 178 -12.44 8.64 13.84
N ASP A 179 -13.09 9.24 14.85
CA ASP A 179 -14.52 9.06 15.10
C ASP A 179 -15.41 9.59 13.95
N SER A 180 -14.85 10.38 13.03
CA SER A 180 -15.54 10.88 11.84
C SER A 180 -15.77 9.77 10.80
N VAL A 181 -14.91 8.74 10.76
CA VAL A 181 -15.05 7.59 9.87
C VAL A 181 -15.93 6.54 10.56
N ARG A 182 -17.18 6.43 10.11
CA ARG A 182 -18.19 5.58 10.76
C ARG A 182 -18.15 4.16 10.24
N VAL A 183 -18.29 3.19 11.14
CA VAL A 183 -18.55 1.79 10.83
C VAL A 183 -20.08 1.60 10.77
N TYR A 184 -20.58 0.94 9.72
CA TYR A 184 -22.01 0.75 9.47
C TYR A 184 -22.45 -0.71 9.68
N GLY A 185 -21.64 -1.68 9.26
CA GLY A 185 -21.92 -3.11 9.36
C GLY A 185 -21.41 -3.75 10.66
N SER A 186 -21.79 -5.00 10.91
CA SER A 186 -21.28 -5.82 12.01
C SER A 186 -19.98 -6.52 11.69
N GLU A 187 -19.75 -6.85 10.41
CA GLU A 187 -18.67 -7.68 9.90
C GLU A 187 -18.07 -7.01 8.66
N SER A 188 -16.76 -7.15 8.44
CA SER A 188 -16.14 -6.80 7.17
C SER A 188 -16.46 -7.87 6.10
N ARG A 189 -16.15 -7.57 4.87
CA ARG A 189 -16.32 -8.47 3.71
C ARG A 189 -15.64 -9.83 3.97
N LEU A 190 -14.40 -9.81 4.44
CA LEU A 190 -13.63 -11.03 4.69
C LEU A 190 -14.02 -11.70 6.01
N ASP A 191 -14.40 -10.95 7.06
CA ASP A 191 -14.95 -11.55 8.30
C ASP A 191 -16.16 -12.43 8.01
N ALA A 192 -16.98 -12.05 7.04
CA ALA A 192 -18.16 -12.83 6.63
C ALA A 192 -17.80 -13.98 5.67
N ALA A 193 -16.90 -13.76 4.69
CA ALA A 193 -16.62 -14.71 3.63
C ALA A 193 -15.66 -15.84 4.03
N LEU A 194 -14.53 -15.52 4.69
CA LEU A 194 -13.49 -16.51 4.98
C LEU A 194 -13.97 -17.69 5.83
N PRO A 195 -14.79 -17.51 6.91
CA PRO A 195 -15.33 -18.64 7.65
C PRO A 195 -16.26 -19.54 6.83
N GLU A 196 -17.05 -18.95 5.90
CA GLU A 196 -17.96 -19.70 5.03
C GLU A 196 -17.15 -20.52 4.00
N LEU A 197 -16.09 -19.97 3.42
CA LEU A 197 -15.20 -20.66 2.49
C LEU A 197 -14.41 -21.78 3.20
N ALA A 198 -13.88 -21.50 4.38
CA ALA A 198 -13.18 -22.51 5.19
C ALA A 198 -14.11 -23.66 5.64
N ALA A 199 -15.38 -23.36 5.95
CA ALA A 199 -16.37 -24.39 6.28
C ALA A 199 -16.70 -25.35 5.11
N GLN A 200 -16.44 -24.90 3.86
CA GLN A 200 -16.53 -25.74 2.66
C GLN A 200 -15.27 -26.60 2.45
N GLY A 201 -14.25 -26.45 3.31
CA GLY A 201 -12.98 -27.17 3.21
C GLY A 201 -11.99 -26.54 2.25
N LEU A 202 -12.21 -25.27 1.85
CA LEU A 202 -11.27 -24.53 1.02
C LEU A 202 -10.06 -24.09 1.83
N PRO A 203 -8.85 -24.05 1.23
CA PRO A 203 -7.60 -23.77 1.93
C PRO A 203 -7.36 -22.25 2.08
N VAL A 204 -8.31 -21.55 2.70
CA VAL A 204 -8.26 -20.11 2.96
C VAL A 204 -8.10 -19.84 4.46
N TYR A 205 -7.27 -18.86 4.81
CA TYR A 205 -6.89 -18.58 6.18
C TYR A 205 -6.84 -17.07 6.45
N ASP A 206 -7.54 -16.63 7.49
CA ASP A 206 -7.52 -15.27 8.01
C ASP A 206 -6.36 -15.09 9.00
N MET A 207 -5.50 -14.09 8.76
CA MET A 207 -4.40 -13.77 9.68
C MET A 207 -4.80 -12.82 10.81
N LYS A 208 -5.94 -12.15 10.70
CA LYS A 208 -6.41 -11.16 11.68
C LYS A 208 -6.53 -11.70 13.11
N PRO A 209 -7.14 -12.88 13.36
CA PRO A 209 -7.28 -13.40 14.72
C PRO A 209 -5.96 -13.63 15.44
N GLU A 210 -4.90 -14.06 14.74
CA GLU A 210 -3.59 -14.28 15.35
C GLU A 210 -2.87 -12.95 15.64
N LEU A 211 -3.01 -11.96 14.78
CA LEU A 211 -2.47 -10.62 15.00
C LEU A 211 -3.16 -9.93 16.18
N LEU A 212 -4.50 -10.00 16.26
CA LEU A 212 -5.26 -9.38 17.36
C LEU A 212 -4.90 -9.91 18.75
N LYS A 213 -4.39 -11.15 18.88
CA LYS A 213 -3.95 -11.68 20.17
C LYS A 213 -2.74 -10.92 20.74
N GLU A 214 -1.93 -10.34 19.89
CA GLU A 214 -0.67 -9.70 20.25
C GLU A 214 -0.70 -8.16 20.09
N ALA A 215 -1.73 -7.59 19.46
CA ALA A 215 -1.81 -6.18 19.10
C ALA A 215 -1.81 -5.24 20.32
N ASP A 216 -2.39 -5.67 21.46
CA ASP A 216 -2.37 -4.90 22.70
C ASP A 216 -0.99 -4.89 23.38
N THR A 217 -0.13 -5.85 23.04
CA THR A 217 1.19 -6.01 23.65
C THR A 217 2.30 -5.44 22.81
N TYR A 218 2.17 -5.58 21.49
CA TYR A 218 3.19 -5.19 20.52
C TYR A 218 2.58 -4.32 19.43
N GLN A 219 3.34 -3.31 18.97
CA GLN A 219 3.00 -2.62 17.73
C GLN A 219 3.32 -3.55 16.55
N LEU A 220 2.29 -4.00 15.82
CA LEU A 220 2.41 -4.97 14.72
C LEU A 220 2.50 -4.34 13.35
N TYR A 221 2.05 -3.09 13.21
CA TYR A 221 2.11 -2.28 12.00
C TYR A 221 2.92 -1.03 12.25
N TYR A 222 3.56 -0.53 11.21
CA TYR A 222 4.15 0.80 11.27
C TYR A 222 3.07 1.86 11.44
N LYS A 223 3.35 2.86 12.26
CA LYS A 223 2.40 3.93 12.54
C LYS A 223 2.13 4.81 11.32
N TYR A 224 3.16 5.01 10.49
CA TYR A 224 3.17 5.93 9.35
C TYR A 224 3.29 5.25 7.98
N ASP A 225 3.15 3.95 7.94
CA ASP A 225 3.23 3.12 6.74
C ASP A 225 1.99 2.21 6.63
N THR A 226 1.66 1.73 5.44
CA THR A 226 0.51 0.82 5.25
C THR A 226 0.77 -0.58 5.77
N HIS A 227 2.03 -0.98 5.91
CA HIS A 227 2.42 -2.36 6.13
C HIS A 227 2.52 -2.74 7.60
N TRP A 228 2.41 -4.02 7.86
CA TRP A 228 2.92 -4.60 9.10
C TRP A 228 4.44 -4.42 9.20
N ASN A 229 4.94 -4.34 10.44
CA ASN A 229 6.37 -4.38 10.72
C ASN A 229 6.87 -5.83 10.84
N GLN A 230 8.14 -6.04 11.21
CA GLN A 230 8.69 -7.38 11.37
C GLN A 230 7.99 -8.22 12.46
N ILE A 231 7.37 -7.61 13.47
CA ILE A 231 6.64 -8.36 14.50
C ILE A 231 5.34 -8.92 13.89
N GLY A 232 4.57 -8.08 13.20
CA GLY A 232 3.34 -8.50 12.53
C GLY A 232 3.59 -9.57 11.47
N SER A 233 4.57 -9.35 10.61
CA SER A 233 4.94 -10.32 9.57
C SER A 233 5.53 -11.63 10.14
N PHE A 234 6.20 -11.57 11.29
CA PHE A 234 6.62 -12.79 12.02
C PHE A 234 5.40 -13.62 12.44
N ILE A 235 4.39 -13.00 13.07
CA ILE A 235 3.15 -13.70 13.45
C ILE A 235 2.51 -14.34 12.22
N GLY A 236 2.37 -13.60 11.12
CA GLY A 236 1.85 -14.12 9.84
C GLY A 236 2.67 -15.30 9.32
N SER A 237 4.01 -15.19 9.35
CA SER A 237 4.91 -16.29 8.94
C SER A 237 4.74 -17.54 9.80
N GLN A 238 4.50 -17.38 11.12
CA GLN A 238 4.28 -18.50 12.03
C GLN A 238 2.92 -19.17 11.79
N GLN A 239 1.90 -18.43 11.39
CA GLN A 239 0.62 -19.00 10.97
C GLN A 239 0.76 -19.82 9.69
N ILE A 240 1.51 -19.33 8.70
CA ILE A 240 1.85 -20.10 7.49
C ILE A 240 2.60 -21.38 7.87
N ALA A 241 3.63 -21.27 8.72
CA ALA A 241 4.41 -22.42 9.19
C ALA A 241 3.54 -23.45 9.92
N GLN A 242 2.65 -22.99 10.80
CA GLN A 242 1.72 -23.88 11.50
C GLN A 242 0.78 -24.61 10.53
N THR A 243 0.28 -23.92 9.52
CA THR A 243 -0.62 -24.49 8.52
C THR A 243 0.09 -25.50 7.62
N LEU A 244 1.29 -25.17 7.16
CA LEU A 244 2.02 -25.98 6.16
C LEU A 244 2.89 -27.07 6.80
N LEU A 245 3.50 -26.80 7.94
CA LEU A 245 4.50 -27.68 8.55
C LEU A 245 4.04 -28.26 9.90
N GLY A 246 2.91 -27.79 10.45
CA GLY A 246 2.42 -28.20 11.77
C GLY A 246 3.28 -27.71 12.93
N THR A 247 4.11 -26.68 12.71
CA THR A 247 5.02 -26.10 13.71
C THR A 247 4.99 -24.58 13.64
N SER A 248 5.21 -23.93 14.78
CA SER A 248 5.35 -22.49 14.88
C SER A 248 6.28 -22.11 16.02
N THR A 249 6.89 -20.96 15.94
CA THR A 249 7.74 -20.37 16.99
C THR A 249 6.98 -19.19 17.62
N PRO A 250 6.67 -19.20 18.92
CA PRO A 250 5.99 -18.09 19.56
C PRO A 250 6.90 -16.86 19.68
N LEU A 251 6.33 -15.65 19.75
CA LEU A 251 7.09 -14.42 19.96
C LEU A 251 7.98 -14.45 21.20
N SER A 252 7.58 -15.16 22.24
CA SER A 252 8.37 -15.30 23.47
C SER A 252 9.68 -16.10 23.31
N ALA A 253 9.86 -16.80 22.19
CA ALA A 253 11.06 -17.57 21.87
C ALA A 253 12.09 -16.81 21.03
N VAL A 254 11.76 -15.60 20.60
CA VAL A 254 12.65 -14.72 19.82
C VAL A 254 12.92 -13.42 20.58
N SER A 255 13.92 -12.67 20.17
CA SER A 255 14.20 -11.34 20.71
C SER A 255 13.68 -10.27 19.75
N ILE A 256 13.04 -9.25 20.30
CA ILE A 256 12.56 -8.08 19.55
C ILE A 256 13.45 -6.90 19.91
N GLU A 257 14.09 -6.31 18.94
CA GLU A 257 15.00 -5.19 19.13
C GLU A 257 14.55 -3.97 18.32
N ALA A 258 14.65 -2.78 18.92
CA ALA A 258 14.46 -1.52 18.22
C ALA A 258 15.73 -1.21 17.40
N ALA A 259 15.60 -1.14 16.07
CA ALA A 259 16.73 -0.94 15.15
C ALA A 259 16.91 0.52 14.72
N GLY A 260 16.00 1.40 15.08
CA GLY A 260 16.05 2.83 14.76
C GLY A 260 14.69 3.42 14.39
N PRO A 261 14.68 4.63 13.84
CA PRO A 261 13.43 5.23 13.35
C PRO A 261 12.98 4.55 12.07
N ALA A 262 11.68 4.32 11.96
CA ALA A 262 11.03 3.87 10.74
C ALA A 262 10.51 5.08 9.92
N SER A 263 10.53 4.94 8.60
CA SER A 263 9.92 5.88 7.66
C SER A 263 8.74 5.20 6.98
N GLY A 264 7.65 5.92 6.76
CA GLY A 264 6.43 5.36 6.22
C GLY A 264 6.07 5.87 4.82
N ASP A 265 5.39 5.04 4.04
CA ASP A 265 4.84 5.37 2.73
C ASP A 265 3.71 6.41 2.85
N LEU A 266 2.82 6.28 3.85
CA LEU A 266 1.74 7.23 4.11
C LEU A 266 2.27 8.62 4.49
N ALA A 267 3.34 8.69 5.29
CA ALA A 267 4.01 9.94 5.62
C ALA A 267 4.64 10.58 4.36
N ARG A 268 5.18 9.77 3.45
CA ARG A 268 5.67 10.24 2.14
C ARG A 268 4.54 10.74 1.26
N MET A 269 3.42 10.01 1.14
CA MET A 269 2.24 10.45 0.38
C MET A 269 1.74 11.81 0.86
N LEU A 270 1.73 12.05 2.16
CA LEU A 270 1.39 13.37 2.74
C LEU A 270 2.47 14.45 2.50
N ASN A 271 3.64 14.10 1.96
CA ASN A 271 4.82 14.96 1.90
C ASN A 271 5.26 15.49 3.29
N MET A 272 5.09 14.66 4.32
CA MET A 272 5.36 15.00 5.72
C MET A 272 6.26 13.98 6.43
N ALA A 273 7.14 13.31 5.69
CA ALA A 273 8.04 12.29 6.24
C ALA A 273 8.95 12.79 7.37
N ALA A 274 9.27 14.09 7.40
CA ALA A 274 10.07 14.68 8.46
C ALA A 274 9.28 14.89 9.76
N GLU A 275 7.99 15.17 9.64
CA GLU A 275 7.07 15.39 10.76
C GLU A 275 6.57 14.05 11.36
N TYR A 276 6.43 13.01 10.53
CA TYR A 276 6.02 11.67 10.89
C TYR A 276 7.23 10.72 10.87
N SER A 277 8.15 10.88 11.81
CA SER A 277 9.44 10.18 11.84
C SER A 277 9.81 9.57 13.21
N ASP A 278 8.87 9.56 14.16
CA ASP A 278 9.07 9.04 15.52
C ASP A 278 8.58 7.58 15.68
N ASP A 279 8.29 6.89 14.58
CA ASP A 279 8.01 5.46 14.59
C ASP A 279 9.29 4.63 14.71
N THR A 280 9.13 3.39 15.14
CA THR A 280 10.25 2.49 15.45
C THR A 280 10.30 1.32 14.49
N GLU A 281 11.46 1.11 13.86
CA GLU A 281 11.79 -0.14 13.19
C GLU A 281 12.09 -1.21 14.23
N TYR A 282 11.38 -2.34 14.15
CA TYR A 282 11.62 -3.51 14.98
C TYR A 282 12.25 -4.62 14.17
N VAL A 283 13.23 -5.32 14.76
CA VAL A 283 13.90 -6.47 14.15
C VAL A 283 13.76 -7.68 15.04
N ILE A 284 13.34 -8.78 14.44
CA ILE A 284 13.27 -10.09 15.12
C ILE A 284 14.65 -10.75 15.06
N GLN A 285 15.20 -11.07 16.23
CA GLN A 285 16.49 -11.73 16.40
C GLN A 285 16.31 -13.16 16.92
N ASN A 286 17.32 -13.99 16.68
CA ASN A 286 17.39 -15.36 17.19
C ASN A 286 16.26 -16.30 16.72
N TYR A 287 15.66 -15.99 15.55
CA TYR A 287 14.75 -16.93 14.92
C TYR A 287 15.55 -18.00 14.18
N LEU A 288 15.39 -19.28 14.57
CA LEU A 288 16.12 -20.42 14.02
C LEU A 288 17.60 -20.09 13.76
N PRO A 289 18.38 -19.79 14.81
CA PRO A 289 19.77 -19.33 14.65
C PRO A 289 20.70 -20.39 14.06
N GLU A 290 20.31 -21.66 14.12
CA GLU A 290 21.01 -22.81 13.54
C GLU A 290 20.82 -22.94 12.03
N VAL A 291 19.82 -22.27 11.45
CA VAL A 291 19.53 -22.33 10.01
C VAL A 291 20.03 -21.08 9.34
N THR A 292 20.86 -21.29 8.30
CA THR A 292 21.37 -20.24 7.43
C THR A 292 20.60 -20.23 6.12
N ALA A 293 20.02 -19.09 5.78
CA ALA A 293 19.40 -18.85 4.47
C ALA A 293 20.19 -17.80 3.71
N THR A 294 20.38 -18.01 2.42
CA THR A 294 21.09 -17.12 1.52
C THR A 294 20.26 -16.78 0.30
N THR A 295 20.29 -15.53 -0.13
CA THR A 295 19.69 -15.11 -1.39
C THR A 295 20.58 -15.60 -2.54
N VAL A 296 20.00 -16.34 -3.47
CA VAL A 296 20.71 -16.87 -4.66
C VAL A 296 20.33 -16.14 -5.93
N ASP A 297 19.13 -15.56 -5.98
CA ASP A 297 18.67 -14.68 -7.05
C ASP A 297 17.72 -13.63 -6.49
N MET A 298 17.77 -12.40 -7.01
CA MET A 298 16.88 -11.31 -6.61
C MET A 298 16.96 -10.20 -7.66
N ASN A 299 15.80 -9.71 -8.09
CA ASN A 299 15.75 -8.53 -8.96
C ASN A 299 15.96 -7.21 -8.18
N GLU A 300 16.16 -6.10 -8.92
CA GLU A 300 16.57 -4.82 -8.33
C GLU A 300 15.51 -4.21 -7.39
N ASP A 301 14.22 -4.43 -7.65
CA ASP A 301 13.10 -3.90 -6.87
C ASP A 301 12.58 -4.87 -5.79
N ASN A 302 13.25 -6.01 -5.60
CA ASN A 302 12.85 -7.07 -4.68
C ASN A 302 11.48 -7.72 -4.98
N SER A 303 10.86 -7.48 -6.12
CA SER A 303 9.58 -8.10 -6.48
C SER A 303 9.71 -9.60 -6.80
N PHE A 304 10.94 -10.07 -7.06
CA PHE A 304 11.26 -11.49 -7.21
C PHE A 304 12.53 -11.83 -6.42
N ALA A 305 12.54 -12.96 -5.70
CA ALA A 305 13.72 -13.43 -4.99
C ALA A 305 13.69 -14.94 -4.78
N VAL A 306 14.87 -15.57 -4.86
CA VAL A 306 15.09 -16.98 -4.57
C VAL A 306 16.08 -17.11 -3.43
N PHE A 307 15.72 -17.92 -2.45
CA PHE A 307 16.56 -18.24 -1.30
C PHE A 307 16.84 -19.74 -1.24
N GLU A 308 18.04 -20.09 -0.85
CA GLU A 308 18.41 -21.45 -0.46
C GLU A 308 18.89 -21.47 0.99
N SER A 309 18.61 -22.56 1.69
CA SER A 309 18.98 -22.70 3.10
C SER A 309 19.46 -24.13 3.42
N ASP A 310 20.07 -24.29 4.58
CA ASP A 310 20.41 -25.57 5.18
C ASP A 310 19.30 -26.15 6.06
N SER A 311 18.05 -25.67 5.87
CA SER A 311 16.86 -26.20 6.54
C SER A 311 16.79 -27.74 6.39
N PRO A 312 16.42 -28.47 7.44
CA PRO A 312 16.21 -29.92 7.37
C PRO A 312 14.95 -30.31 6.55
N ASN A 313 14.04 -29.36 6.29
CA ASN A 313 12.91 -29.53 5.40
C ASN A 313 13.39 -29.36 3.96
N ASP A 314 13.48 -30.45 3.20
CA ASP A 314 14.01 -30.50 1.84
C ASP A 314 13.06 -29.98 0.74
N LYS A 315 11.88 -29.48 1.15
CA LYS A 315 10.86 -28.94 0.26
C LYS A 315 11.17 -27.57 -0.32
N THR A 316 10.47 -27.27 -1.40
CA THR A 316 10.42 -25.95 -2.04
C THR A 316 9.09 -25.24 -1.73
N LEU A 317 9.18 -23.99 -1.31
CA LEU A 317 8.06 -23.09 -1.12
C LEU A 317 8.04 -22.02 -2.21
N LEU A 318 6.90 -21.78 -2.82
CA LEU A 318 6.64 -20.61 -3.65
C LEU A 318 5.62 -19.70 -2.93
N VAL A 319 6.00 -18.46 -2.69
CA VAL A 319 5.13 -17.42 -2.13
C VAL A 319 4.82 -16.42 -3.23
N VAL A 320 3.55 -16.28 -3.56
CA VAL A 320 3.04 -15.26 -4.48
C VAL A 320 2.16 -14.31 -3.68
N GLY A 321 2.46 -13.03 -3.70
CA GLY A 321 1.71 -12.08 -2.90
C GLY A 321 2.00 -10.63 -3.25
N ASP A 322 1.22 -9.74 -2.65
CA ASP A 322 1.46 -8.30 -2.71
C ASP A 322 2.66 -7.87 -1.83
N SER A 323 2.76 -6.57 -1.60
CA SER A 323 3.84 -5.97 -0.80
C SER A 323 3.92 -6.52 0.64
N PHE A 324 2.83 -7.04 1.20
CA PHE A 324 2.83 -7.67 2.53
C PHE A 324 3.69 -8.94 2.58
N SER A 325 3.85 -9.64 1.46
CA SER A 325 4.71 -10.81 1.37
C SER A 325 6.21 -10.49 1.56
N GLN A 326 6.63 -9.23 1.37
CA GLN A 326 8.05 -8.85 1.39
C GLN A 326 8.72 -9.12 2.74
N ASN A 327 8.03 -8.84 3.84
CA ASN A 327 8.60 -9.07 5.16
C ASN A 327 8.65 -10.55 5.57
N LEU A 328 7.94 -11.44 4.87
CA LEU A 328 8.06 -12.89 5.08
C LEU A 328 9.43 -13.44 4.65
N LYS A 329 10.17 -12.71 3.82
CA LYS A 329 11.53 -13.06 3.37
C LYS A 329 12.54 -13.17 4.51
N TYR A 330 12.27 -12.54 5.66
CA TYR A 330 13.11 -12.66 6.85
C TYR A 330 12.96 -14.01 7.56
N PHE A 331 11.84 -14.71 7.34
CA PHE A 331 11.46 -15.87 8.15
C PHE A 331 11.27 -17.16 7.35
N MET A 332 10.50 -17.12 6.25
CA MET A 332 10.12 -18.31 5.49
C MET A 332 11.33 -19.06 4.88
N PRO A 333 12.41 -18.38 4.41
CA PRO A 333 13.57 -19.08 3.87
C PRO A 333 14.29 -19.99 4.87
N LYS A 334 14.10 -19.78 6.16
CA LYS A 334 14.67 -20.67 7.18
C LYS A 334 13.87 -21.95 7.41
N LEU A 335 12.67 -22.03 6.87
CA LEU A 335 11.76 -23.16 7.05
C LEU A 335 11.81 -24.18 5.91
N TYR A 336 12.35 -23.80 4.75
CA TYR A 336 12.40 -24.60 3.53
C TYR A 336 13.80 -24.63 2.94
N ARG A 337 14.17 -25.73 2.26
CA ARG A 337 15.45 -25.84 1.54
C ARG A 337 15.55 -24.80 0.44
N LYS A 338 14.44 -24.52 -0.23
CA LYS A 338 14.32 -23.47 -1.24
C LYS A 338 13.04 -22.68 -1.02
N THR A 339 13.13 -21.35 -1.10
CA THR A 339 11.96 -20.47 -1.04
C THR A 339 12.06 -19.48 -2.20
N VAL A 340 10.98 -19.40 -2.97
CA VAL A 340 10.82 -18.46 -4.07
C VAL A 340 9.75 -17.45 -3.68
N PHE A 341 10.03 -16.18 -3.86
CA PHE A 341 9.06 -15.09 -3.70
C PHE A 341 8.85 -14.42 -5.05
N ALA A 342 7.60 -14.19 -5.40
CA ALA A 342 7.21 -13.39 -6.54
C ALA A 342 6.05 -12.47 -6.13
N THR A 343 6.11 -11.21 -6.50
CA THR A 343 4.94 -10.35 -6.41
C THR A 343 3.96 -10.68 -7.55
N PHE A 344 2.73 -10.19 -7.41
CA PHE A 344 1.76 -10.33 -8.50
C PHE A 344 2.25 -9.75 -9.82
N ASP A 345 3.12 -8.75 -9.82
CA ASP A 345 3.71 -8.14 -11.02
C ASP A 345 4.82 -8.98 -11.67
N THR A 346 5.30 -10.01 -11.01
CA THR A 346 6.42 -10.85 -11.51
C THR A 346 6.07 -12.32 -11.63
N TYR A 347 4.94 -12.72 -11.06
CA TYR A 347 4.51 -14.11 -11.10
C TYR A 347 3.89 -14.48 -12.46
N THR A 348 4.25 -15.65 -12.99
CA THR A 348 3.55 -16.37 -14.04
C THR A 348 3.50 -17.86 -13.70
N GLU A 349 2.58 -18.63 -14.32
CA GLU A 349 2.51 -20.08 -14.07
C GLU A 349 3.80 -20.83 -14.45
N ALA A 350 4.64 -20.25 -15.31
CA ALA A 350 5.95 -20.82 -15.66
C ALA A 350 6.85 -21.08 -14.43
N LEU A 351 6.69 -20.29 -13.35
CA LEU A 351 7.43 -20.50 -12.11
C LEU A 351 7.08 -21.83 -11.42
N LEU A 352 5.87 -22.37 -11.67
CA LEU A 352 5.49 -23.70 -11.15
C LEU A 352 6.30 -24.81 -11.82
N ASP A 353 6.57 -24.69 -13.12
CA ASP A 353 7.35 -25.67 -13.87
C ASP A 353 8.86 -25.52 -13.60
N GLU A 354 9.32 -24.28 -13.42
CA GLU A 354 10.72 -23.97 -13.15
C GLU A 354 11.17 -24.43 -11.75
N TYR A 355 10.38 -24.09 -10.72
CA TYR A 355 10.75 -24.33 -9.32
C TYR A 355 10.14 -25.58 -8.71
N GLN A 356 9.09 -26.15 -9.32
CA GLN A 356 8.39 -27.35 -8.87
C GLN A 356 8.10 -27.33 -7.37
N PRO A 357 7.37 -26.30 -6.86
CA PRO A 357 7.16 -26.14 -5.43
C PRO A 357 6.33 -27.29 -4.84
N ASP A 358 6.66 -27.71 -3.62
CA ASP A 358 5.82 -28.62 -2.85
C ASP A 358 4.63 -27.88 -2.21
N ASP A 359 4.87 -26.63 -1.80
CA ASP A 359 3.91 -25.77 -1.14
C ASP A 359 3.83 -24.43 -1.88
N PHE A 360 2.60 -23.96 -2.12
CA PHE A 360 2.30 -22.68 -2.75
C PHE A 360 1.46 -21.83 -1.81
N VAL A 361 1.97 -20.67 -1.45
CA VAL A 361 1.27 -19.66 -0.64
C VAL A 361 0.83 -18.52 -1.55
N TYR A 362 -0.46 -18.24 -1.57
CA TYR A 362 -1.05 -17.05 -2.14
C TYR A 362 -1.39 -16.09 -1.00
N LEU A 363 -0.81 -14.90 -0.98
CA LEU A 363 -1.00 -13.93 0.10
C LEU A 363 -1.48 -12.59 -0.46
N THR A 364 -2.65 -12.15 -0.02
CA THR A 364 -3.19 -10.82 -0.31
C THR A 364 -3.45 -10.04 0.98
N VAL A 365 -3.45 -8.73 0.89
CA VAL A 365 -3.94 -7.87 1.95
C VAL A 365 -5.44 -7.60 1.76
N GLU A 366 -6.19 -7.46 2.84
CA GLU A 366 -7.65 -7.34 2.90
C GLU A 366 -8.24 -6.35 1.87
N ARG A 367 -7.56 -5.23 1.59
CA ARG A 367 -8.03 -4.23 0.63
C ARG A 367 -7.90 -4.63 -0.84
N ASN A 368 -6.97 -5.55 -1.18
CA ASN A 368 -6.73 -6.01 -2.56
C ASN A 368 -7.82 -6.98 -3.01
N GLN A 369 -9.02 -6.44 -3.18
CA GLN A 369 -10.21 -7.20 -3.51
C GLN A 369 -10.09 -7.93 -4.84
N GLU A 370 -9.62 -7.24 -5.88
CA GLU A 370 -9.45 -7.79 -7.21
C GLU A 370 -8.50 -9.00 -7.21
N LEU A 371 -7.34 -8.87 -6.56
CA LEU A 371 -6.37 -9.97 -6.48
C LEU A 371 -6.90 -11.18 -5.69
N PHE A 372 -7.76 -10.95 -4.72
CA PHE A 372 -8.41 -12.04 -3.98
C PHE A 372 -9.45 -12.76 -4.83
N GLU A 373 -10.26 -12.01 -5.56
CA GLU A 373 -11.33 -12.53 -6.41
C GLU A 373 -10.79 -13.24 -7.66
N ASP A 374 -9.74 -12.69 -8.27
CA ASP A 374 -9.16 -13.16 -9.51
C ASP A 374 -8.08 -14.25 -9.33
N VAL A 375 -8.08 -14.93 -8.18
CA VAL A 375 -7.06 -15.94 -7.84
C VAL A 375 -6.85 -16.99 -8.95
N GLU A 376 -7.90 -17.44 -9.64
CA GLU A 376 -7.75 -18.42 -10.74
C GLU A 376 -7.04 -17.80 -11.94
N THR A 377 -7.41 -16.58 -12.33
CA THR A 377 -6.79 -15.86 -13.44
C THR A 377 -5.31 -15.55 -13.14
N VAL A 378 -5.02 -15.11 -11.92
CA VAL A 378 -3.65 -14.80 -11.50
C VAL A 378 -2.76 -16.03 -11.46
N VAL A 379 -3.25 -17.13 -10.90
CA VAL A 379 -2.45 -18.36 -10.73
C VAL A 379 -2.11 -19.03 -12.06
N TRP A 380 -3.00 -18.95 -13.06
CA TRP A 380 -2.83 -19.64 -14.35
C TRP A 380 -2.44 -18.69 -15.50
N ARG A 381 -1.94 -17.50 -15.21
CA ARG A 381 -1.55 -16.55 -16.26
C ARG A 381 -0.18 -16.90 -16.86
N ASP A 382 -0.10 -16.81 -18.18
CA ASP A 382 1.12 -17.02 -18.96
C ASP A 382 2.06 -15.79 -18.93
N GLU A 383 1.48 -14.58 -18.81
CA GLU A 383 2.20 -13.31 -18.88
C GLU A 383 1.78 -12.40 -17.72
N VAL A 384 2.71 -11.60 -17.24
CA VAL A 384 2.40 -10.54 -16.28
C VAL A 384 1.59 -9.44 -16.95
N PRO A 385 0.65 -8.77 -16.24
CA PRO A 385 -0.05 -7.62 -16.79
C PRO A 385 0.93 -6.54 -17.23
N GLU A 386 0.67 -5.92 -18.38
CA GLU A 386 1.39 -4.69 -18.73
C GLU A 386 1.05 -3.64 -17.67
N LYS A 387 2.07 -2.99 -17.10
CA LYS A 387 1.83 -1.87 -16.19
C LYS A 387 1.19 -0.76 -16.99
N ASP A 388 -0.05 -0.44 -16.66
CA ASP A 388 -0.70 0.77 -17.18
C ASP A 388 0.16 1.97 -16.78
N GLY A 389 0.76 2.64 -17.79
CA GLY A 389 1.73 3.72 -17.68
C GLY A 389 1.12 5.04 -17.20
#